data_67381e583e686e8ab5324d8c76e674fa
#
_entry.id   67381e583e686e8ab5324d8c76e674fa
#
_cell.length_a   1.000
_cell.length_b   1.000
_cell.length_c   1.000
_cell.angle_alpha   90.00
_cell.angle_beta   90.00
_cell.angle_gamma   90.00
#
_symmetry.space_group_name_H-M   'P 1'
#
loop_
_entity.id
_entity.type
_entity.pdbx_description
1 polymer ?
#
loop_
_entity_poly.entity_id
_entity_poly.type
_entity_poly.pdbx_seq_one_letter_code
_entity_poly.pdbx_strand_id
1 'polypeptide(L)'
;MDNERGSGIAGLLYVLLAFILFFTGYELWLRQQRSDAPPLAVSSSTSAAPISPPKSSSATPEIIPLVAGVGPQPGVFQPNKPEAISHPTAPEQGSDESIVRLAEPGELPASIYAGNFQSILLLAQQGNLSEAQTKLAAFPKEAFADPQSRKTAARLWIYIGAKLWDAQGPATALPLMKKAIAVDPDNPPAYQLLIRGYAKLNSPELTRDLLEKGIAMSPNDPWLHLYLADLLFDKDDLSGAALHLDHATNRAAQTPAFQSSLKIMTDKVKRAEKAEQKFVSRDSSHFKVKFDGNDDYEVWNRVLEILEDAYREIGQKFSYFPSKPIMVVLHSRQAFRSATGSPAWADGLFDGVLGRIQIPTQGALTDQQWLTRVLRHEYVHALLHDRMGGRLGAVPTWLNEGLAMQLAGDPWPDLDEIVRGRGRTVTLIPLSNLEGGWGNLPTTLAQLAYLEGNSATLYLIDRFGMEKMRELVGQLSKGQSMDTAVADRLFIPYAEFERRWIDHLNEKLKAGRT
;
A
#
# COMPACT_ATOMS: atom_id res chain seq x y z
N MET A 1 -4.48 -46.38 -15.52
CA MET A 1 -3.57 -45.18 -15.54
C MET A 1 -3.83 -44.32 -16.78
N ASP A 2 -5.10 -43.93 -17.05
CA ASP A 2 -5.47 -43.15 -18.25
C ASP A 2 -6.63 -42.18 -18.02
N ASN A 3 -6.69 -41.53 -16.86
CA ASN A 3 -7.78 -40.60 -16.57
C ASN A 3 -7.34 -39.22 -16.05
N GLU A 4 -6.05 -38.89 -15.99
CA GLU A 4 -5.57 -37.58 -15.51
C GLU A 4 -5.17 -36.60 -16.61
N ARG A 5 -5.12 -37.01 -17.87
CA ARG A 5 -4.80 -36.10 -18.99
C ARG A 5 -5.99 -35.36 -19.58
N GLY A 6 -7.21 -35.71 -19.21
CA GLY A 6 -8.43 -35.09 -19.76
C GLY A 6 -8.85 -33.78 -19.09
N SER A 7 -8.53 -33.59 -17.81
CA SER A 7 -9.02 -32.43 -17.04
C SER A 7 -8.24 -31.13 -17.33
N GLY A 8 -6.96 -31.24 -17.63
CA GLY A 8 -6.13 -30.06 -17.96
C GLY A 8 -6.49 -29.41 -19.31
N ILE A 9 -6.84 -30.25 -20.30
CA ILE A 9 -7.22 -29.76 -21.64
C ILE A 9 -8.61 -29.13 -21.63
N ALA A 10 -9.54 -29.64 -20.82
CA ALA A 10 -10.89 -29.06 -20.66
C ALA A 10 -10.83 -27.68 -20.00
N GLY A 11 -10.00 -27.50 -18.96
CA GLY A 11 -9.78 -26.20 -18.33
C GLY A 11 -9.18 -25.18 -19.28
N LEU A 12 -8.18 -25.57 -20.07
CA LEU A 12 -7.56 -24.71 -21.08
C LEU A 12 -8.56 -24.31 -22.19
N LEU A 13 -9.42 -25.25 -22.60
CA LEU A 13 -10.48 -25.00 -23.59
C LEU A 13 -11.55 -24.04 -23.05
N TYR A 14 -11.90 -24.12 -21.76
CA TYR A 14 -12.86 -23.19 -21.14
C TYR A 14 -12.32 -21.77 -21.05
N VAL A 15 -11.07 -21.61 -20.65
CA VAL A 15 -10.37 -20.32 -20.63
C VAL A 15 -10.24 -19.75 -22.05
N LEU A 16 -9.92 -20.60 -23.05
CA LEU A 16 -9.85 -20.18 -24.46
C LEU A 16 -11.26 -19.82 -25.00
N LEU A 17 -12.30 -20.57 -24.64
CA LEU A 17 -13.68 -20.31 -25.06
C LEU A 17 -14.24 -19.02 -24.41
N ALA A 18 -13.99 -18.79 -23.14
CA ALA A 18 -14.32 -17.55 -22.47
C ALA A 18 -13.57 -16.35 -23.09
N PHE A 19 -12.31 -16.54 -23.48
CA PHE A 19 -11.52 -15.55 -24.21
C PHE A 19 -12.07 -15.27 -25.61
N ILE A 20 -12.49 -16.30 -26.36
CA ILE A 20 -13.06 -16.17 -27.69
C ILE A 20 -14.46 -15.51 -27.64
N LEU A 21 -15.30 -15.88 -26.69
CA LEU A 21 -16.63 -15.29 -26.50
C LEU A 21 -16.55 -13.83 -26.06
N PHE A 22 -15.58 -13.48 -25.25
CA PHE A 22 -15.34 -12.10 -24.85
C PHE A 22 -14.84 -11.23 -26.03
N PHE A 23 -13.95 -11.75 -26.86
CA PHE A 23 -13.43 -11.03 -28.03
C PHE A 23 -14.46 -10.89 -29.14
N THR A 24 -15.29 -11.89 -29.38
CA THR A 24 -16.38 -11.80 -30.37
C THR A 24 -17.50 -10.84 -29.91
N GLY A 25 -17.81 -10.81 -28.62
CA GLY A 25 -18.74 -9.84 -28.04
C GLY A 25 -18.22 -8.40 -28.14
N TYR A 26 -16.93 -8.18 -27.93
CA TYR A 26 -16.28 -6.88 -28.03
C TYR A 26 -16.18 -6.38 -29.49
N GLU A 27 -15.88 -7.23 -30.45
CA GLU A 27 -15.89 -6.87 -31.88
C GLU A 27 -17.32 -6.52 -32.37
N LEU A 28 -18.36 -7.22 -31.90
CA LEU A 28 -19.75 -6.90 -32.16
C LEU A 28 -20.17 -5.57 -31.55
N TRP A 29 -19.75 -5.28 -30.32
CA TRP A 29 -19.99 -4.01 -29.64
C TRP A 29 -19.29 -2.84 -30.35
N LEU A 30 -18.03 -3.00 -30.80
CA LEU A 30 -17.33 -1.99 -31.61
C LEU A 30 -17.99 -1.74 -32.95
N ARG A 31 -18.57 -2.76 -33.60
CA ARG A 31 -19.33 -2.61 -34.85
C ARG A 31 -20.63 -1.83 -34.62
N GLN A 32 -21.29 -2.07 -33.49
CA GLN A 32 -22.53 -1.37 -33.13
C GLN A 32 -22.26 0.11 -32.80
N GLN A 33 -21.19 0.44 -32.12
CA GLN A 33 -20.74 1.82 -31.83
C GLN A 33 -20.40 2.59 -33.15
N ARG A 34 -19.90 1.90 -34.19
CA ARG A 34 -19.63 2.51 -35.49
C ARG A 34 -20.86 2.74 -36.33
N SER A 35 -21.95 2.01 -36.10
CA SER A 35 -23.21 2.19 -36.79
C SER A 35 -24.05 3.35 -36.24
N ASP A 36 -23.81 3.75 -35.00
CA ASP A 36 -24.58 4.79 -34.28
C ASP A 36 -23.96 6.20 -34.39
N ALA A 37 -22.86 6.36 -35.15
CA ALA A 37 -22.24 7.66 -35.38
C ALA A 37 -22.97 8.42 -36.50
N PRO A 38 -23.40 9.70 -36.33
CA PRO A 38 -24.05 10.47 -37.36
C PRO A 38 -23.12 10.71 -38.56
N PRO A 39 -23.65 10.73 -39.80
CA PRO A 39 -22.83 10.88 -41.02
C PRO A 39 -22.21 12.27 -41.08
N LEU A 40 -20.89 12.32 -41.17
CA LEU A 40 -20.17 13.54 -41.48
C LEU A 40 -20.37 13.91 -42.95
N ALA A 41 -20.76 15.14 -43.18
CA ALA A 41 -20.97 15.72 -44.50
C ALA A 41 -19.70 15.70 -45.36
N VAL A 42 -19.80 15.08 -46.54
CA VAL A 42 -18.72 15.00 -47.52
C VAL A 42 -18.80 16.22 -48.44
N SER A 43 -17.78 17.06 -48.46
CA SER A 43 -17.58 18.01 -49.57
C SER A 43 -16.71 17.34 -50.64
N SER A 44 -17.22 17.32 -51.84
CA SER A 44 -16.64 16.71 -53.04
C SER A 44 -15.50 17.57 -53.62
N SER A 45 -14.35 16.97 -53.97
CA SER A 45 -13.56 17.40 -55.13
C SER A 45 -12.67 16.26 -55.64
N THR A 46 -13.06 15.80 -56.79
CA THR A 46 -12.41 15.33 -58.03
C THR A 46 -11.02 14.64 -58.02
N SER A 47 -11.08 13.54 -58.78
CA SER A 47 -10.13 13.04 -59.79
C SER A 47 -9.24 11.85 -59.42
N ALA A 48 -9.61 10.73 -60.06
CA ALA A 48 -8.94 9.43 -59.98
C ALA A 48 -7.96 9.23 -61.16
N ALA A 49 -6.91 8.44 -60.91
CA ALA A 49 -6.26 7.61 -61.91
C ALA A 49 -6.05 6.20 -61.35
N PRO A 50 -6.12 5.13 -62.15
CA PRO A 50 -6.16 3.73 -61.68
C PRO A 50 -4.76 3.19 -61.41
N ILE A 51 -4.56 2.51 -60.28
CA ILE A 51 -3.34 1.79 -59.95
C ILE A 51 -3.64 0.28 -59.97
N SER A 52 -2.85 -0.46 -60.74
CA SER A 52 -2.85 -1.91 -60.89
C SER A 52 -2.51 -2.65 -59.61
N PRO A 53 -2.94 -3.92 -59.41
CA PRO A 53 -2.68 -4.67 -58.17
C PRO A 53 -1.21 -5.06 -58.04
N PRO A 54 -0.60 -4.99 -56.85
CA PRO A 54 0.75 -5.48 -56.62
C PRO A 54 0.77 -7.00 -56.50
N LYS A 55 1.80 -7.60 -57.10
CA LYS A 55 2.15 -9.02 -57.08
C LYS A 55 2.38 -9.50 -55.64
N SER A 56 1.90 -10.71 -55.35
CA SER A 56 2.19 -11.44 -54.11
C SER A 56 3.69 -11.68 -53.95
N SER A 57 4.28 -11.05 -52.97
CA SER A 57 5.63 -11.36 -52.47
C SER A 57 5.46 -12.11 -51.15
N SER A 58 5.91 -13.38 -51.15
CA SER A 58 6.06 -14.19 -49.94
C SER A 58 7.24 -13.65 -49.14
N ALA A 59 7.02 -12.66 -48.32
CA ALA A 59 7.99 -12.22 -47.35
C ALA A 59 7.75 -12.98 -46.03
N THR A 60 8.74 -13.72 -45.59
CA THR A 60 8.85 -14.25 -44.22
C THR A 60 8.67 -13.10 -43.25
N PRO A 61 7.82 -13.20 -42.22
CA PRO A 61 7.63 -12.08 -41.27
C PRO A 61 8.93 -11.82 -40.50
N GLU A 62 9.50 -10.67 -40.73
CA GLU A 62 10.65 -10.17 -40.00
C GLU A 62 10.22 -9.88 -38.56
N ILE A 63 10.95 -10.42 -37.59
CA ILE A 63 10.66 -10.18 -36.18
C ILE A 63 11.10 -8.77 -35.84
N ILE A 64 10.15 -7.92 -35.53
CA ILE A 64 10.44 -6.64 -34.91
C ILE A 64 10.63 -6.87 -33.40
N PRO A 65 11.79 -6.55 -32.82
CA PRO A 65 12.03 -6.71 -31.39
C PRO A 65 11.05 -5.85 -30.56
N LEU A 66 10.76 -6.30 -29.34
CA LEU A 66 10.06 -5.48 -28.36
C LEU A 66 10.85 -4.19 -28.11
N VAL A 67 10.19 -3.07 -28.11
CA VAL A 67 10.79 -1.76 -27.85
C VAL A 67 10.05 -1.13 -26.67
N ALA A 68 10.78 -0.55 -25.73
CA ALA A 68 10.18 0.27 -24.69
C ALA A 68 9.37 1.40 -25.35
N GLY A 69 8.13 1.59 -24.93
CA GLY A 69 7.28 2.67 -25.44
C GLY A 69 7.93 4.01 -25.13
N VAL A 70 7.94 4.92 -26.11
CA VAL A 70 8.24 6.33 -25.84
C VAL A 70 7.10 6.84 -24.92
N GLY A 71 7.46 7.40 -23.77
CA GLY A 71 6.47 7.96 -22.83
C GLY A 71 5.53 8.93 -23.54
N PRO A 72 4.29 9.07 -23.10
CA PRO A 72 3.31 9.93 -23.73
C PRO A 72 3.85 11.35 -23.82
N GLN A 73 3.66 11.95 -24.99
CA GLN A 73 3.93 13.37 -25.21
C GLN A 73 3.18 14.19 -24.15
N PRO A 74 3.75 15.30 -23.63
CA PRO A 74 3.09 16.12 -22.61
C PRO A 74 1.69 16.54 -23.11
N GLY A 75 0.64 16.02 -22.46
CA GLY A 75 -0.76 16.36 -22.77
C GLY A 75 -1.71 15.18 -23.04
N VAL A 76 -1.24 13.94 -23.21
CA VAL A 76 -2.13 12.83 -23.60
C VAL A 76 -2.41 11.82 -22.46
N PHE A 77 -1.55 11.71 -21.45
CA PHE A 77 -1.80 10.86 -20.29
C PHE A 77 -0.91 11.28 -19.11
N GLN A 78 -1.47 12.07 -18.20
CA GLN A 78 -0.94 12.09 -16.85
C GLN A 78 -1.78 11.07 -16.07
N PRO A 79 -1.21 9.95 -15.59
CA PRO A 79 -1.87 9.21 -14.55
C PRO A 79 -2.05 10.21 -13.40
N ASN A 80 -3.31 10.40 -12.96
CA ASN A 80 -3.52 11.07 -11.68
C ASN A 80 -2.60 10.36 -10.69
N LYS A 81 -1.61 11.11 -10.19
CA LYS A 81 -0.79 10.66 -9.08
C LYS A 81 -1.80 10.09 -8.08
N PRO A 82 -1.73 8.82 -7.66
CA PRO A 82 -2.67 8.34 -6.67
C PRO A 82 -2.54 9.36 -5.55
N GLU A 83 -3.66 10.00 -5.18
CA GLU A 83 -3.70 10.59 -3.86
C GLU A 83 -3.33 9.43 -2.95
N ALA A 84 -2.15 9.49 -2.41
CA ALA A 84 -1.69 8.54 -1.44
C ALA A 84 -2.75 8.59 -0.34
N ILE A 85 -3.63 7.58 -0.33
CA ILE A 85 -4.57 7.36 0.76
C ILE A 85 -3.67 6.83 1.86
N SER A 86 -2.91 7.77 2.42
CA SER A 86 -2.15 7.54 3.62
C SER A 86 -3.16 7.21 4.71
N HIS A 87 -2.90 6.15 5.47
CA HIS A 87 -3.33 6.12 6.87
C HIS A 87 -3.18 7.51 7.45
N PRO A 88 -3.87 7.89 8.54
CA PRO A 88 -3.60 9.13 9.26
C PRO A 88 -2.16 9.17 9.82
N THR A 89 -1.24 8.55 9.10
CA THR A 89 0.19 8.70 9.21
C THR A 89 0.47 10.09 8.73
N ALA A 90 0.87 10.85 9.66
CA ALA A 90 1.37 12.20 9.62
C ALA A 90 1.71 12.77 8.25
N PRO A 91 1.38 14.06 8.02
CA PRO A 91 1.65 14.77 6.78
C PRO A 91 3.10 14.65 6.38
N GLU A 92 3.31 14.53 5.07
CA GLU A 92 4.62 14.65 4.42
C GLU A 92 5.37 15.90 4.93
N GLN A 93 6.66 15.75 5.07
CA GLN A 93 7.72 16.70 5.39
C GLN A 93 7.35 18.20 5.29
N GLY A 94 6.61 18.71 6.27
CA GLY A 94 6.54 20.07 6.70
C GLY A 94 6.74 20.02 8.20
N SER A 95 7.53 20.92 8.76
CA SER A 95 7.67 21.05 10.20
C SER A 95 6.26 21.05 10.80
N ASP A 96 5.94 20.01 11.58
CA ASP A 96 4.65 19.96 12.27
C ASP A 96 4.70 21.02 13.37
N GLU A 97 4.23 22.23 13.05
CA GLU A 97 4.22 23.37 13.99
C GLU A 97 3.67 22.97 15.36
N SER A 98 2.82 21.94 15.39
CA SER A 98 2.27 21.43 16.64
C SER A 98 3.31 20.72 17.51
N ILE A 99 4.31 20.07 16.93
CA ILE A 99 5.41 19.42 17.65
C ILE A 99 6.33 20.47 18.28
N VAL A 100 6.70 21.50 17.51
CA VAL A 100 7.54 22.60 18.01
C VAL A 100 6.85 23.32 19.16
N ARG A 101 5.57 23.66 19.02
CA ARG A 101 4.78 24.32 20.09
C ARG A 101 4.65 23.48 21.37
N LEU A 102 4.43 22.18 21.23
CA LEU A 102 4.37 21.27 22.38
C LEU A 102 5.71 21.15 23.11
N ALA A 103 6.81 21.34 22.38
CA ALA A 103 8.17 21.16 22.87
C ALA A 103 8.81 22.45 23.41
N GLU A 104 8.24 23.63 23.14
CA GLU A 104 8.83 24.87 23.63
C GLU A 104 8.95 24.88 25.17
N PRO A 105 10.17 25.07 25.73
CA PRO A 105 10.40 24.91 27.16
C PRO A 105 9.78 26.04 27.99
N GLY A 106 9.39 27.16 27.36
CA GLY A 106 8.93 28.36 28.04
C GLY A 106 10.00 28.96 28.96
N GLU A 107 9.57 29.83 29.92
CA GLU A 107 10.48 30.31 30.96
C GLU A 107 10.86 29.16 31.88
N LEU A 108 12.16 29.02 32.15
CA LEU A 108 12.66 28.03 33.10
C LEU A 108 12.43 28.56 34.53
N PRO A 109 11.80 27.75 35.39
CA PRO A 109 11.55 28.16 36.76
C PRO A 109 12.83 28.36 37.58
N ALA A 110 12.79 29.24 38.56
CA ALA A 110 13.89 29.44 39.45
C ALA A 110 14.20 28.15 40.26
N SER A 111 15.41 27.67 40.21
CA SER A 111 15.92 26.52 40.98
C SER A 111 17.40 26.72 41.26
N ILE A 112 17.98 25.96 42.21
CA ILE A 112 19.41 25.98 42.48
C ILE A 112 20.22 25.51 41.25
N TYR A 113 19.58 24.84 40.30
CA TYR A 113 20.20 24.36 39.08
C TYR A 113 19.82 25.23 37.84
N ALA A 114 19.17 26.39 38.04
CA ALA A 114 18.69 27.22 36.95
C ALA A 114 19.76 27.58 35.93
N GLY A 115 20.98 27.93 36.38
CA GLY A 115 22.10 28.25 35.49
C GLY A 115 22.57 27.07 34.64
N ASN A 116 22.53 25.86 35.19
CA ASN A 116 22.87 24.63 34.45
C ASN A 116 21.83 24.33 33.41
N PHE A 117 20.53 24.41 33.73
CA PHE A 117 19.43 24.19 32.77
C PHE A 117 19.44 25.24 31.67
N GLN A 118 19.73 26.52 32.01
CA GLN A 118 19.84 27.58 31.02
C GLN A 118 21.02 27.32 30.06
N SER A 119 22.15 26.85 30.54
CA SER A 119 23.29 26.46 29.70
C SER A 119 22.91 25.33 28.73
N ILE A 120 22.17 24.33 29.20
CA ILE A 120 21.70 23.21 28.35
C ILE A 120 20.70 23.70 27.29
N LEU A 121 19.78 24.60 27.67
CA LEU A 121 18.82 25.20 26.74
C LEU A 121 19.54 26.00 25.64
N LEU A 122 20.52 26.81 26.00
CA LEU A 122 21.30 27.58 25.04
C LEU A 122 22.05 26.68 24.03
N LEU A 123 22.66 25.59 24.51
CA LEU A 123 23.28 24.60 23.63
C LEU A 123 22.27 23.99 22.64
N ALA A 124 21.10 23.63 23.13
CA ALA A 124 20.06 23.06 22.27
C ALA A 124 19.50 24.08 21.26
N GLN A 125 19.37 25.35 21.63
CA GLN A 125 18.97 26.45 20.75
C GLN A 125 20.03 26.72 19.65
N GLN A 126 21.32 26.58 19.98
CA GLN A 126 22.45 26.73 19.06
C GLN A 126 22.62 25.50 18.11
N GLY A 127 21.82 24.46 18.27
CA GLY A 127 21.92 23.23 17.49
C GLY A 127 22.92 22.20 18.02
N ASN A 128 23.61 22.49 19.14
CA ASN A 128 24.56 21.59 19.78
C ASN A 128 23.84 20.48 20.58
N LEU A 129 22.98 19.72 19.87
CA LEU A 129 22.04 18.78 20.49
C LEU A 129 22.73 17.62 21.23
N SER A 130 23.86 17.12 20.70
CA SER A 130 24.61 16.03 21.31
C SER A 130 25.21 16.45 22.65
N GLU A 131 25.81 17.65 22.71
CA GLU A 131 26.38 18.18 23.94
C GLU A 131 25.30 18.49 25.00
N ALA A 132 24.16 19.08 24.55
CA ALA A 132 23.01 19.32 25.41
C ALA A 132 22.48 18.03 26.03
N GLN A 133 22.34 16.95 25.22
CA GLN A 133 21.94 15.62 25.71
C GLN A 133 22.93 15.06 26.75
N THR A 134 24.24 15.17 26.48
CA THR A 134 25.28 14.65 27.37
C THR A 134 25.25 15.36 28.69
N LYS A 135 25.15 16.70 28.70
CA LYS A 135 25.07 17.49 29.93
C LYS A 135 23.79 17.20 30.73
N LEU A 136 22.65 17.05 30.04
CA LEU A 136 21.38 16.72 30.69
C LEU A 136 21.39 15.29 31.27
N ALA A 137 22.01 14.34 30.56
CA ALA A 137 22.13 12.95 31.02
C ALA A 137 23.09 12.80 32.23
N ALA A 138 24.10 13.66 32.34
CA ALA A 138 25.04 13.70 33.43
C ALA A 138 24.51 14.46 34.68
N PHE A 139 23.26 14.92 34.63
CA PHE A 139 22.68 15.67 35.74
C PHE A 139 22.58 14.80 36.99
N PRO A 140 22.93 15.32 38.18
CA PRO A 140 22.92 14.52 39.42
C PRO A 140 21.49 14.09 39.76
N LYS A 141 21.30 12.82 40.14
CA LYS A 141 19.99 12.26 40.47
C LYS A 141 19.31 12.97 41.62
N GLU A 142 20.07 13.51 42.52
CA GLU A 142 19.61 14.28 43.69
C GLU A 142 18.89 15.56 43.28
N ALA A 143 19.25 16.14 42.13
CA ALA A 143 18.58 17.30 41.58
C ALA A 143 17.11 17.00 41.22
N PHE A 144 16.78 15.74 40.94
CA PHE A 144 15.43 15.31 40.60
C PHE A 144 14.56 15.01 41.84
N ALA A 145 15.08 15.16 43.04
CA ALA A 145 14.25 15.21 44.24
C ALA A 145 13.33 16.45 44.25
N ASP A 146 13.83 17.55 43.70
CA ASP A 146 13.03 18.77 43.55
C ASP A 146 12.03 18.67 42.35
N PRO A 147 10.71 18.83 42.56
CA PRO A 147 9.70 18.76 41.51
C PRO A 147 9.90 19.74 40.35
N GLN A 148 10.43 20.94 40.61
CA GLN A 148 10.67 21.93 39.56
C GLN A 148 11.83 21.54 38.65
N SER A 149 12.91 21.03 39.26
CA SER A 149 14.05 20.50 38.51
C SER A 149 13.64 19.30 37.62
N ARG A 150 12.79 18.38 38.13
CA ARG A 150 12.23 17.28 37.33
C ARG A 150 11.48 17.79 36.11
N LYS A 151 10.52 18.70 36.31
CA LYS A 151 9.74 19.29 35.23
C LYS A 151 10.61 20.01 34.20
N THR A 152 11.62 20.75 34.69
CA THR A 152 12.55 21.46 33.81
C THR A 152 13.38 20.49 32.98
N ALA A 153 13.94 19.45 33.60
CA ALA A 153 14.71 18.44 32.89
C ALA A 153 13.86 17.68 31.85
N ALA A 154 12.60 17.33 32.20
CA ALA A 154 11.69 16.70 31.25
C ALA A 154 11.38 17.62 30.06
N ARG A 155 11.12 18.90 30.26
CA ARG A 155 10.94 19.90 29.19
C ARG A 155 12.17 20.00 28.29
N LEU A 156 13.37 19.97 28.82
CA LEU A 156 14.61 20.00 28.04
C LEU A 156 14.77 18.72 27.22
N TRP A 157 14.48 17.54 27.78
CA TRP A 157 14.47 16.29 27.00
C TRP A 157 13.48 16.36 25.84
N ILE A 158 12.28 16.90 26.08
CA ILE A 158 11.26 17.07 25.05
C ILE A 158 11.74 18.05 23.96
N TYR A 159 12.31 19.20 24.35
CA TYR A 159 12.80 20.20 23.42
C TYR A 159 13.93 19.67 22.53
N ILE A 160 14.92 19.03 23.14
CA ILE A 160 16.03 18.40 22.39
C ILE A 160 15.48 17.31 21.46
N GLY A 161 14.54 16.51 21.93
CA GLY A 161 13.90 15.46 21.14
C GLY A 161 13.13 16.01 19.95
N ALA A 162 12.37 17.11 20.11
CA ALA A 162 11.65 17.76 19.02
C ALA A 162 12.61 18.31 17.96
N LYS A 163 13.74 18.91 18.35
CA LYS A 163 14.78 19.37 17.43
C LYS A 163 15.40 18.21 16.64
N LEU A 164 15.62 17.05 17.29
CA LEU A 164 16.10 15.84 16.60
C LEU A 164 15.04 15.26 15.66
N TRP A 165 13.78 15.31 16.05
CA TRP A 165 12.69 14.90 15.18
C TRP A 165 12.67 15.68 13.88
N ASP A 166 12.74 17.02 13.95
CA ASP A 166 12.78 17.89 12.76
C ASP A 166 14.01 17.62 11.88
N ALA A 167 15.17 17.36 12.51
CA ALA A 167 16.42 17.17 11.77
C ALA A 167 16.61 15.74 11.21
N GLN A 168 16.10 14.70 11.88
CA GLN A 168 16.48 13.29 11.64
C GLN A 168 15.27 12.34 11.68
N GLY A 169 14.07 12.85 11.93
CA GLY A 169 12.84 12.08 11.99
C GLY A 169 12.46 11.54 13.38
N PRO A 170 11.24 10.99 13.51
CA PRO A 170 10.66 10.63 14.80
C PRO A 170 11.44 9.57 15.58
N ALA A 171 12.08 8.63 14.91
CA ALA A 171 12.81 7.53 15.56
C ALA A 171 13.90 8.03 16.52
N THR A 172 14.54 9.15 16.20
CA THR A 172 15.61 9.74 17.02
C THR A 172 15.09 10.44 18.29
N ALA A 173 13.83 10.88 18.26
CA ALA A 173 13.18 11.55 19.38
C ALA A 173 12.62 10.59 20.44
N LEU A 174 12.18 9.39 20.05
CA LEU A 174 11.50 8.46 20.97
C LEU A 174 12.31 8.13 22.24
N PRO A 175 13.64 7.87 22.19
CA PRO A 175 14.41 7.64 23.40
C PRO A 175 14.40 8.81 24.37
N LEU A 176 14.34 10.05 23.84
CA LEU A 176 14.33 11.26 24.65
C LEU A 176 12.96 11.48 25.31
N MET A 177 11.87 11.16 24.59
CA MET A 177 10.51 11.17 25.16
C MET A 177 10.40 10.17 26.32
N LYS A 178 10.96 8.97 26.17
CA LYS A 178 11.04 7.97 27.26
C LYS A 178 11.84 8.48 28.46
N LYS A 179 12.95 9.21 28.23
CA LYS A 179 13.72 9.85 29.31
C LYS A 179 12.91 10.95 30.00
N ALA A 180 12.19 11.78 29.24
CA ALA A 180 11.34 12.80 29.82
C ALA A 180 10.26 12.19 30.74
N ILE A 181 9.59 11.12 30.30
CA ILE A 181 8.59 10.39 31.10
C ILE A 181 9.22 9.73 32.32
N ALA A 182 10.45 9.19 32.21
CA ALA A 182 11.15 8.59 33.34
C ALA A 182 11.49 9.60 34.43
N VAL A 183 11.77 10.85 34.05
CA VAL A 183 12.06 11.95 34.99
C VAL A 183 10.79 12.58 35.55
N ASP A 184 9.78 12.78 34.70
CA ASP A 184 8.50 13.39 35.07
C ASP A 184 7.35 12.55 34.47
N PRO A 185 6.86 11.52 35.20
CA PRO A 185 5.85 10.58 34.69
C PRO A 185 4.49 11.18 34.38
N ASP A 186 4.20 12.39 34.89
CA ASP A 186 2.94 13.08 34.68
C ASP A 186 3.06 14.24 33.68
N ASN A 187 3.96 14.12 32.70
CA ASN A 187 4.24 15.14 31.70
C ASN A 187 3.43 14.93 30.42
N PRO A 188 2.32 15.68 30.18
CA PRO A 188 1.46 15.45 29.03
C PRO A 188 2.18 15.60 27.67
N PRO A 189 2.99 16.66 27.41
CA PRO A 189 3.74 16.80 26.17
C PRO A 189 4.63 15.61 25.82
N ALA A 190 5.26 14.98 26.81
CA ALA A 190 6.11 13.81 26.58
C ALA A 190 5.30 12.62 26.05
N TYR A 191 4.12 12.36 26.60
CA TYR A 191 3.21 11.32 26.09
C TYR A 191 2.64 11.66 24.71
N GLN A 192 2.22 12.90 24.50
CA GLN A 192 1.72 13.33 23.19
C GLN A 192 2.76 13.10 22.09
N LEU A 193 4.01 13.51 22.30
CA LEU A 193 5.08 13.33 21.31
C LEU A 193 5.51 11.87 21.15
N LEU A 194 5.56 11.10 22.25
CA LEU A 194 5.85 9.66 22.20
C LEU A 194 4.79 8.93 21.36
N ILE A 195 3.52 9.19 21.62
CA ILE A 195 2.39 8.59 20.88
C ILE A 195 2.43 8.98 19.41
N ARG A 196 2.62 10.26 19.10
CA ARG A 196 2.74 10.73 17.71
C ARG A 196 3.94 10.10 17.00
N GLY A 197 5.05 9.93 17.68
CA GLY A 197 6.23 9.26 17.15
C GLY A 197 5.97 7.79 16.83
N TYR A 198 5.31 7.07 17.73
CA TYR A 198 4.92 5.69 17.48
C TYR A 198 3.90 5.57 16.36
N ALA A 199 2.91 6.46 16.30
CA ALA A 199 1.94 6.49 15.21
C ALA A 199 2.62 6.72 13.85
N LYS A 200 3.55 7.69 13.75
CA LYS A 200 4.32 7.96 12.53
C LYS A 200 5.18 6.77 12.06
N LEU A 201 5.67 5.98 12.99
CA LEU A 201 6.50 4.81 12.71
C LEU A 201 5.70 3.51 12.56
N ASN A 202 4.38 3.58 12.71
CA ASN A 202 3.50 2.39 12.81
C ASN A 202 4.06 1.36 13.80
N SER A 203 4.48 1.86 14.98
CA SER A 203 5.18 1.07 15.98
C SER A 203 4.22 0.19 16.77
N PRO A 204 4.57 -1.09 17.04
CA PRO A 204 3.76 -1.98 17.88
C PRO A 204 3.66 -1.51 19.34
N GLU A 205 4.55 -0.59 19.78
CA GLU A 205 4.47 0.04 21.09
C GLU A 205 3.34 1.05 21.22
N LEU A 206 2.65 1.43 20.12
CA LEU A 206 1.41 2.19 20.17
C LEU A 206 0.26 1.30 20.63
N THR A 207 0.11 1.16 21.92
CA THR A 207 -0.93 0.33 22.54
C THR A 207 -2.15 1.14 22.95
N ARG A 208 -3.28 0.44 23.15
CA ARG A 208 -4.50 1.05 23.69
C ARG A 208 -4.24 1.72 25.03
N ASP A 209 -3.56 1.05 25.94
CA ASP A 209 -3.27 1.58 27.29
C ASP A 209 -2.42 2.85 27.23
N LEU A 210 -1.45 2.91 26.32
CA LEU A 210 -0.64 4.11 26.13
C LEU A 210 -1.48 5.29 25.59
N LEU A 211 -2.38 5.02 24.65
CA LEU A 211 -3.29 6.02 24.09
C LEU A 211 -4.30 6.51 25.14
N GLU A 212 -4.92 5.60 25.89
CA GLU A 212 -5.86 5.95 26.97
C GLU A 212 -5.17 6.76 28.06
N LYS A 213 -3.92 6.42 28.42
CA LYS A 213 -3.13 7.21 29.35
C LYS A 213 -2.82 8.61 28.80
N GLY A 214 -2.44 8.71 27.53
CA GLY A 214 -2.24 10.01 26.87
C GLY A 214 -3.50 10.87 26.87
N ILE A 215 -4.65 10.28 26.55
CA ILE A 215 -5.97 10.94 26.57
C ILE A 215 -6.35 11.38 27.99
N ALA A 216 -6.13 10.56 29.01
CA ALA A 216 -6.40 10.93 30.40
C ALA A 216 -5.61 12.18 30.82
N MET A 217 -4.38 12.32 30.32
CA MET A 217 -3.54 13.50 30.59
C MET A 217 -3.86 14.70 29.70
N SER A 218 -4.32 14.45 28.48
CA SER A 218 -4.61 15.46 27.47
C SER A 218 -5.95 15.19 26.78
N PRO A 219 -7.08 15.29 27.49
CA PRO A 219 -8.40 14.88 26.99
C PRO A 219 -8.93 15.75 25.84
N ASN A 220 -8.26 16.85 25.54
CA ASN A 220 -8.62 17.77 24.46
C ASN A 220 -7.68 17.68 23.26
N ASP A 221 -6.69 16.76 23.26
CA ASP A 221 -5.84 16.57 22.09
C ASP A 221 -6.56 15.70 21.03
N PRO A 222 -6.98 16.29 19.90
CA PRO A 222 -7.75 15.57 18.90
C PRO A 222 -6.95 14.47 18.18
N TRP A 223 -5.62 14.59 18.11
CA TRP A 223 -4.77 13.56 17.50
C TRP A 223 -4.76 12.26 18.31
N LEU A 224 -4.78 12.33 19.64
CA LEU A 224 -4.81 11.14 20.48
C LEU A 224 -6.12 10.36 20.28
N HIS A 225 -7.24 11.06 20.17
CA HIS A 225 -8.52 10.44 19.84
C HIS A 225 -8.53 9.84 18.43
N LEU A 226 -7.93 10.51 17.44
CA LEU A 226 -7.83 10.00 16.08
C LEU A 226 -6.99 8.71 16.01
N TYR A 227 -5.86 8.67 16.72
CA TYR A 227 -5.01 7.46 16.79
C TYR A 227 -5.70 6.32 17.53
N LEU A 228 -6.48 6.61 18.58
CA LEU A 228 -7.23 5.58 19.27
C LEU A 228 -8.38 5.05 18.40
N ALA A 229 -9.04 5.92 17.63
CA ALA A 229 -10.05 5.49 16.68
C ALA A 229 -9.48 4.55 15.60
N ASP A 230 -8.29 4.85 15.08
CA ASP A 230 -7.60 3.99 14.12
C ASP A 230 -7.24 2.63 14.73
N LEU A 231 -6.68 2.61 15.93
CA LEU A 231 -6.38 1.39 16.66
C LEU A 231 -7.62 0.54 16.96
N LEU A 232 -8.75 1.17 17.34
CA LEU A 232 -10.00 0.47 17.61
C LEU A 232 -10.62 -0.10 16.33
N PHE A 233 -10.51 0.65 15.23
CA PHE A 233 -10.92 0.16 13.92
C PHE A 233 -10.12 -1.09 13.51
N ASP A 234 -8.80 -1.08 13.67
CA ASP A 234 -7.93 -2.24 13.40
C ASP A 234 -8.30 -3.46 14.26
N LYS A 235 -8.85 -3.22 15.46
CA LYS A 235 -9.37 -4.27 16.37
C LYS A 235 -10.84 -4.60 16.14
N ASP A 236 -11.46 -4.03 15.10
CA ASP A 236 -12.85 -4.26 14.74
C ASP A 236 -13.88 -3.68 15.75
N ASP A 237 -13.45 -2.77 16.60
CA ASP A 237 -14.34 -2.01 17.48
C ASP A 237 -14.81 -0.74 16.74
N LEU A 238 -15.75 -0.93 15.80
CA LEU A 238 -16.28 0.17 14.98
C LEU A 238 -16.99 1.23 15.86
N SER A 239 -17.73 0.78 16.88
CA SER A 239 -18.46 1.67 17.80
C SER A 239 -17.50 2.53 18.61
N GLY A 240 -16.44 1.94 19.16
CA GLY A 240 -15.40 2.65 19.86
C GLY A 240 -14.65 3.63 18.94
N ALA A 241 -14.36 3.20 17.71
CA ALA A 241 -13.73 4.06 16.71
C ALA A 241 -14.61 5.30 16.39
N ALA A 242 -15.91 5.09 16.15
CA ALA A 242 -16.85 6.18 15.88
C ALA A 242 -16.95 7.18 17.06
N LEU A 243 -16.99 6.67 18.30
CA LEU A 243 -17.01 7.50 19.50
C LEU A 243 -15.78 8.42 19.57
N HIS A 244 -14.59 7.86 19.36
CA HIS A 244 -13.36 8.65 19.41
C HIS A 244 -13.21 9.61 18.22
N LEU A 245 -13.77 9.29 17.05
CA LEU A 245 -13.86 10.24 15.93
C LEU A 245 -14.79 11.42 16.25
N ASP A 246 -15.87 11.19 16.95
CA ASP A 246 -16.74 12.27 17.46
C ASP A 246 -15.98 13.19 18.42
N HIS A 247 -15.22 12.62 19.35
CA HIS A 247 -14.35 13.39 20.23
C HIS A 247 -13.29 14.20 19.48
N ALA A 248 -12.68 13.60 18.44
CA ALA A 248 -11.70 14.27 17.59
C ALA A 248 -12.34 15.41 16.78
N THR A 249 -13.55 15.22 16.26
CA THR A 249 -14.29 16.21 15.48
C THR A 249 -14.67 17.43 16.33
N ASN A 250 -15.19 17.20 17.52
CA ASN A 250 -15.64 18.27 18.43
C ASN A 250 -14.49 19.14 18.96
N ARG A 251 -13.24 18.67 18.83
CA ARG A 251 -12.01 19.35 19.28
C ARG A 251 -11.03 19.58 18.15
N ALA A 252 -11.51 19.52 16.92
CA ALA A 252 -10.68 19.49 15.72
C ALA A 252 -9.67 20.64 15.66
N ALA A 253 -8.41 20.27 15.52
CA ALA A 253 -7.37 21.21 15.15
C ALA A 253 -7.65 21.75 13.75
N GLN A 254 -7.48 23.06 13.56
CA GLN A 254 -7.76 23.72 12.27
C GLN A 254 -6.66 23.51 11.23
N THR A 255 -5.73 22.56 11.45
CA THR A 255 -4.67 22.29 10.47
C THR A 255 -5.20 21.43 9.32
N PRO A 256 -4.87 21.76 8.06
CA PRO A 256 -5.32 21.00 6.89
C PRO A 256 -4.98 19.51 6.97
N ALA A 257 -3.80 19.19 7.50
CA ALA A 257 -3.34 17.82 7.69
C ALA A 257 -4.24 17.02 8.64
N PHE A 258 -4.62 17.59 9.78
CA PHE A 258 -5.53 16.96 10.72
C PHE A 258 -6.92 16.74 10.09
N GLN A 259 -7.45 17.77 9.43
CA GLN A 259 -8.77 17.69 8.79
C GLN A 259 -8.81 16.61 7.69
N SER A 260 -7.74 16.47 6.91
CA SER A 260 -7.62 15.41 5.92
C SER A 260 -7.63 14.02 6.58
N SER A 261 -6.81 13.81 7.60
CA SER A 261 -6.74 12.55 8.34
C SER A 261 -8.05 12.19 9.02
N LEU A 262 -8.71 13.18 9.65
CA LEU A 262 -10.00 13.00 10.28
C LEU A 262 -11.08 12.59 9.28
N LYS A 263 -11.12 13.26 8.12
CA LYS A 263 -12.08 12.94 7.05
C LYS A 263 -11.86 11.51 6.53
N ILE A 264 -10.62 11.14 6.21
CA ILE A 264 -10.28 9.79 5.74
C ILE A 264 -10.76 8.74 6.75
N MET A 265 -10.45 8.92 8.03
CA MET A 265 -10.80 7.97 9.06
C MET A 265 -12.32 7.90 9.31
N THR A 266 -13.00 9.05 9.29
CA THR A 266 -14.45 9.11 9.41
C THR A 266 -15.15 8.40 8.25
N ASP A 267 -14.71 8.63 7.01
CA ASP A 267 -15.26 7.97 5.83
C ASP A 267 -14.99 6.45 5.85
N LYS A 268 -13.81 6.05 6.37
CA LYS A 268 -13.40 4.66 6.59
C LYS A 268 -14.38 3.94 7.55
N VAL A 269 -14.57 4.47 8.73
CA VAL A 269 -15.46 3.89 9.77
C VAL A 269 -16.91 3.84 9.28
N LYS A 270 -17.44 4.93 8.72
CA LYS A 270 -18.83 4.97 8.23
C LYS A 270 -19.11 3.96 7.12
N ARG A 271 -18.14 3.74 6.21
CA ARG A 271 -18.30 2.70 5.16
C ARG A 271 -18.33 1.30 5.76
N ALA A 272 -17.44 1.00 6.71
CA ALA A 272 -17.43 -0.28 7.39
C ALA A 272 -18.70 -0.52 8.19
N GLU A 273 -19.15 0.43 9.01
CA GLU A 273 -20.41 0.34 9.76
C GLU A 273 -21.60 0.04 8.86
N LYS A 274 -21.73 0.79 7.76
CA LYS A 274 -22.83 0.60 6.80
C LYS A 274 -22.82 -0.78 6.14
N ALA A 275 -21.63 -1.26 5.78
CA ALA A 275 -21.48 -2.53 5.07
C ALA A 275 -21.66 -3.74 5.99
N GLU A 276 -21.32 -3.62 7.27
CA GLU A 276 -21.10 -4.73 8.17
C GLU A 276 -22.12 -4.81 9.34
N GLN A 277 -23.20 -4.00 9.30
CA GLN A 277 -24.20 -3.92 10.39
C GLN A 277 -24.80 -5.26 10.84
N LYS A 278 -24.88 -6.24 9.94
CA LYS A 278 -25.47 -7.55 10.18
C LYS A 278 -24.46 -8.69 10.15
N PHE A 279 -23.18 -8.35 10.02
CA PHE A 279 -22.15 -9.35 9.88
C PHE A 279 -21.79 -9.97 11.22
N VAL A 280 -21.55 -11.27 11.19
CA VAL A 280 -20.95 -12.03 12.28
C VAL A 280 -19.47 -12.27 11.97
N SER A 281 -18.65 -12.48 12.99
CA SER A 281 -17.24 -12.76 12.82
C SER A 281 -16.86 -14.15 13.31
N ARG A 282 -15.81 -14.70 12.67
CA ARG A 282 -15.11 -15.92 13.10
C ARG A 282 -13.61 -15.67 13.01
N ASP A 283 -12.91 -16.12 14.01
CA ASP A 283 -11.48 -15.85 14.18
C ASP A 283 -10.67 -17.14 14.03
N SER A 284 -9.50 -17.04 13.45
CA SER A 284 -8.42 -18.04 13.51
C SER A 284 -7.19 -17.42 14.19
N SER A 285 -6.03 -18.07 14.08
CA SER A 285 -4.79 -17.55 14.67
C SER A 285 -4.33 -16.23 14.04
N HIS A 286 -4.53 -16.07 12.71
CA HIS A 286 -3.97 -14.95 11.96
C HIS A 286 -5.03 -14.18 11.16
N PHE A 287 -6.28 -14.61 11.17
CA PHE A 287 -7.36 -13.98 10.41
C PHE A 287 -8.63 -13.84 11.21
N LYS A 288 -9.36 -12.78 10.92
CA LYS A 288 -10.72 -12.56 11.37
C LYS A 288 -11.64 -12.41 10.17
N VAL A 289 -12.57 -13.36 9.98
CA VAL A 289 -13.51 -13.35 8.85
C VAL A 289 -14.85 -12.81 9.31
N LYS A 290 -15.35 -11.79 8.62
CA LYS A 290 -16.69 -11.22 8.76
C LYS A 290 -17.56 -11.61 7.58
N PHE A 291 -18.81 -11.98 7.83
CA PHE A 291 -19.77 -12.39 6.80
C PHE A 291 -21.20 -12.15 7.24
N ASP A 292 -22.13 -12.03 6.30
CA ASP A 292 -23.56 -11.99 6.61
C ASP A 292 -23.95 -13.30 7.30
N GLY A 293 -24.58 -13.23 8.46
CA GLY A 293 -24.92 -14.39 9.27
C GLY A 293 -25.85 -15.43 8.62
N ASN A 294 -26.43 -15.10 7.46
CA ASN A 294 -27.20 -16.03 6.62
C ASN A 294 -26.32 -16.80 5.61
N ASP A 295 -25.04 -16.48 5.52
CA ASP A 295 -24.11 -17.15 4.61
C ASP A 295 -23.67 -18.51 5.19
N ASP A 296 -23.39 -19.43 4.27
CA ASP A 296 -23.13 -20.83 4.52
C ASP A 296 -21.88 -21.02 5.41
N TYR A 297 -22.04 -21.81 6.48
CA TYR A 297 -20.97 -22.22 7.41
C TYR A 297 -19.72 -22.74 6.69
N GLU A 298 -19.89 -23.43 5.58
CA GLU A 298 -18.80 -24.04 4.82
C GLU A 298 -17.89 -22.98 4.15
N VAL A 299 -18.43 -21.81 3.76
CA VAL A 299 -17.68 -20.79 3.06
C VAL A 299 -16.60 -20.15 3.95
N TRP A 300 -16.97 -19.67 5.12
CA TRP A 300 -16.02 -18.98 5.98
C TRP A 300 -14.95 -19.93 6.55
N ASN A 301 -15.29 -21.20 6.81
CA ASN A 301 -14.32 -22.19 7.25
C ASN A 301 -13.27 -22.46 6.15
N ARG A 302 -13.75 -22.63 4.92
CA ARG A 302 -12.87 -22.82 3.77
C ARG A 302 -11.97 -21.61 3.50
N VAL A 303 -12.50 -20.40 3.65
CA VAL A 303 -11.72 -19.16 3.54
C VAL A 303 -10.60 -19.13 4.58
N LEU A 304 -10.90 -19.47 5.85
CA LEU A 304 -9.88 -19.52 6.91
C LEU A 304 -8.80 -20.58 6.63
N GLU A 305 -9.17 -21.77 6.18
CA GLU A 305 -8.21 -22.83 5.82
C GLU A 305 -7.25 -22.36 4.74
N ILE A 306 -7.75 -21.78 3.64
CA ILE A 306 -6.94 -21.29 2.54
C ILE A 306 -6.00 -20.17 2.99
N LEU A 307 -6.48 -19.25 3.83
CA LEU A 307 -5.70 -18.12 4.30
C LEU A 307 -4.62 -18.53 5.31
N GLU A 308 -4.90 -19.47 6.21
CA GLU A 308 -3.91 -20.01 7.15
C GLU A 308 -2.80 -20.78 6.40
N ASP A 309 -3.16 -21.50 5.33
CA ASP A 309 -2.18 -22.13 4.45
C ASP A 309 -1.35 -21.08 3.70
N ALA A 310 -2.00 -20.03 3.17
CA ALA A 310 -1.31 -18.92 2.53
C ALA A 310 -0.36 -18.19 3.48
N TYR A 311 -0.78 -17.94 4.73
CA TYR A 311 0.06 -17.32 5.77
C TYR A 311 1.36 -18.11 5.97
N ARG A 312 1.26 -19.45 6.12
CA ARG A 312 2.42 -20.31 6.32
C ARG A 312 3.33 -20.37 5.09
N GLU A 313 2.77 -20.66 3.92
CA GLU A 313 3.55 -20.89 2.70
C GLU A 313 4.15 -19.62 2.14
N ILE A 314 3.33 -18.56 2.00
CA ILE A 314 3.77 -17.28 1.43
C ILE A 314 4.64 -16.54 2.43
N GLY A 315 4.28 -16.57 3.72
CA GLY A 315 5.11 -16.01 4.78
C GLY A 315 6.50 -16.62 4.81
N GLN A 316 6.61 -17.95 4.64
CA GLN A 316 7.90 -18.62 4.54
C GLN A 316 8.66 -18.24 3.27
N LYS A 317 8.02 -18.21 2.10
CA LYS A 317 8.65 -17.79 0.84
C LYS A 317 9.17 -16.36 0.90
N PHE A 318 8.38 -15.45 1.46
CA PHE A 318 8.75 -14.03 1.59
C PHE A 318 9.56 -13.75 2.86
N SER A 319 9.71 -14.71 3.80
CA SER A 319 10.37 -14.58 5.10
C SER A 319 9.84 -13.40 5.92
N TYR A 320 8.53 -13.23 5.90
CA TYR A 320 7.81 -12.22 6.67
C TYR A 320 6.41 -12.73 7.05
N PHE A 321 6.03 -12.48 8.30
CA PHE A 321 4.75 -12.86 8.85
C PHE A 321 4.09 -11.64 9.49
N PRO A 322 2.88 -11.24 9.05
CA PRO A 322 2.11 -10.20 9.70
C PRO A 322 1.89 -10.51 11.17
N SER A 323 2.11 -9.52 12.04
CA SER A 323 2.03 -9.71 13.50
C SER A 323 0.63 -9.51 14.06
N LYS A 324 -0.28 -8.91 13.26
CA LYS A 324 -1.67 -8.67 13.64
C LYS A 324 -2.60 -9.54 12.80
N PRO A 325 -3.74 -9.99 13.35
CA PRO A 325 -4.76 -10.67 12.56
C PRO A 325 -5.24 -9.79 11.40
N ILE A 326 -5.35 -10.41 10.23
CA ILE A 326 -5.83 -9.74 9.01
C ILE A 326 -7.35 -9.89 8.95
N MET A 327 -8.05 -8.77 8.75
CA MET A 327 -9.50 -8.76 8.54
C MET A 327 -9.86 -9.19 7.12
N VAL A 328 -10.84 -10.09 7.03
CA VAL A 328 -11.41 -10.56 5.77
C VAL A 328 -12.92 -10.36 5.80
N VAL A 329 -13.47 -9.70 4.80
CA VAL A 329 -14.90 -9.42 4.74
C VAL A 329 -15.50 -10.11 3.51
N LEU A 330 -16.46 -11.00 3.76
CA LEU A 330 -17.16 -11.73 2.72
C LEU A 330 -18.48 -11.02 2.40
N HIS A 331 -18.62 -10.55 1.16
CA HIS A 331 -19.80 -9.85 0.69
C HIS A 331 -20.62 -10.71 -0.27
N SER A 332 -21.93 -10.51 -0.35
CA SER A 332 -22.65 -10.96 -1.53
C SER A 332 -22.10 -10.22 -2.78
N ARG A 333 -22.18 -10.82 -3.97
CA ARG A 333 -21.64 -10.22 -5.20
C ARG A 333 -22.17 -8.82 -5.50
N GLN A 334 -23.42 -8.57 -5.16
CA GLN A 334 -24.03 -7.25 -5.32
C GLN A 334 -23.51 -6.24 -4.30
N ALA A 335 -23.38 -6.67 -3.03
CA ALA A 335 -22.86 -5.84 -1.96
C ALA A 335 -21.36 -5.54 -2.12
N PHE A 336 -20.58 -6.48 -2.67
CA PHE A 336 -19.15 -6.31 -2.91
C PHE A 336 -18.83 -5.05 -3.72
N ARG A 337 -19.49 -4.87 -4.86
CA ARG A 337 -19.28 -3.71 -5.72
C ARG A 337 -19.71 -2.39 -5.06
N SER A 338 -20.84 -2.40 -4.34
CA SER A 338 -21.32 -1.20 -3.65
C SER A 338 -20.49 -0.85 -2.43
N ALA A 339 -19.92 -1.84 -1.74
CA ALA A 339 -19.06 -1.62 -0.58
C ALA A 339 -17.64 -1.17 -0.96
N THR A 340 -17.08 -1.75 -2.04
CA THR A 340 -15.68 -1.53 -2.43
C THR A 340 -15.49 -0.45 -3.49
N GLY A 341 -16.51 -0.18 -4.31
CA GLY A 341 -16.36 0.65 -5.50
C GLY A 341 -15.52 0.02 -6.61
N SER A 342 -15.22 -1.29 -6.50
CA SER A 342 -14.34 -2.01 -7.42
C SER A 342 -14.94 -2.13 -8.82
N PRO A 343 -14.09 -2.17 -9.87
CA PRO A 343 -14.56 -2.38 -11.24
C PRO A 343 -15.23 -3.75 -11.40
N ALA A 344 -16.03 -3.89 -12.46
CA ALA A 344 -16.85 -5.08 -12.71
C ALA A 344 -16.02 -6.38 -12.89
N TRP A 345 -14.75 -6.26 -13.22
CA TRP A 345 -13.82 -7.36 -13.45
C TRP A 345 -13.05 -7.80 -12.21
N ALA A 346 -13.14 -7.05 -11.09
CA ALA A 346 -12.44 -7.41 -9.86
C ALA A 346 -13.08 -8.63 -9.20
N ASP A 347 -12.28 -9.65 -8.97
CA ASP A 347 -12.66 -10.91 -8.32
C ASP A 347 -12.51 -10.88 -6.80
N GLY A 348 -11.66 -9.98 -6.29
CA GLY A 348 -11.38 -9.70 -4.90
C GLY A 348 -10.76 -8.32 -4.78
N LEU A 349 -10.49 -7.88 -3.59
CA LEU A 349 -9.82 -6.60 -3.33
C LEU A 349 -9.17 -6.63 -1.95
N PHE A 350 -7.87 -6.33 -1.90
CA PHE A 350 -7.29 -5.79 -0.68
C PHE A 350 -7.52 -4.28 -0.64
N ASP A 351 -8.38 -3.85 0.27
CA ASP A 351 -8.61 -2.42 0.51
C ASP A 351 -7.48 -1.85 1.37
N GLY A 352 -6.49 -1.23 0.73
CA GLY A 352 -5.35 -0.63 1.42
C GLY A 352 -5.71 0.54 2.35
N VAL A 353 -6.92 1.11 2.21
CA VAL A 353 -7.44 2.15 3.11
C VAL A 353 -8.02 1.50 4.36
N LEU A 354 -8.80 0.44 4.18
CA LEU A 354 -9.42 -0.29 5.26
C LEU A 354 -8.47 -1.32 5.91
N GLY A 355 -7.35 -1.67 5.24
CA GLY A 355 -6.45 -2.73 5.68
C GLY A 355 -7.11 -4.10 5.70
N ARG A 356 -8.00 -4.39 4.76
CA ARG A 356 -8.88 -5.57 4.77
C ARG A 356 -8.93 -6.27 3.42
N ILE A 357 -9.01 -7.58 3.44
CA ILE A 357 -9.33 -8.38 2.25
C ILE A 357 -10.85 -8.40 2.11
N GLN A 358 -11.37 -8.10 0.92
CA GLN A 358 -12.79 -8.12 0.63
C GLN A 358 -13.07 -9.04 -0.57
N ILE A 359 -13.96 -10.02 -0.39
CA ILE A 359 -14.23 -11.08 -1.37
C ILE A 359 -15.74 -11.22 -1.58
N PRO A 360 -16.22 -11.35 -2.84
CA PRO A 360 -17.60 -11.75 -3.09
C PRO A 360 -17.79 -13.25 -2.85
N THR A 361 -18.78 -13.63 -2.05
CA THR A 361 -19.03 -15.05 -1.68
C THR A 361 -19.70 -15.87 -2.75
N GLN A 362 -20.40 -15.27 -3.69
CA GLN A 362 -21.18 -15.98 -4.70
C GLN A 362 -20.28 -16.80 -5.64
N GLY A 363 -20.42 -18.11 -5.61
CA GLY A 363 -19.60 -19.05 -6.39
C GLY A 363 -18.37 -19.58 -5.63
N ALA A 364 -18.11 -19.09 -4.41
CA ALA A 364 -16.94 -19.47 -3.62
C ALA A 364 -16.82 -20.98 -3.35
N LEU A 365 -17.95 -21.67 -3.15
CA LEU A 365 -17.96 -23.12 -2.95
C LEU A 365 -17.96 -23.92 -4.24
N THR A 366 -18.43 -23.34 -5.34
CA THR A 366 -18.52 -24.03 -6.64
C THR A 366 -17.22 -23.97 -7.43
N ASP A 367 -16.36 -22.96 -7.18
CA ASP A 367 -15.04 -22.82 -7.79
C ASP A 367 -13.95 -22.62 -6.73
N GLN A 368 -13.51 -23.74 -6.15
CA GLN A 368 -12.45 -23.72 -5.14
C GLN A 368 -11.09 -23.25 -5.68
N GLN A 369 -10.81 -23.45 -6.96
CA GLN A 369 -9.56 -23.00 -7.56
C GLN A 369 -9.55 -21.48 -7.66
N TRP A 370 -10.66 -20.89 -8.11
CA TRP A 370 -10.83 -19.44 -8.13
C TRP A 370 -10.70 -18.85 -6.72
N LEU A 371 -11.41 -19.41 -5.73
CA LEU A 371 -11.37 -18.91 -4.35
C LEU A 371 -9.95 -18.96 -3.76
N THR A 372 -9.26 -20.10 -3.95
CA THR A 372 -7.88 -20.26 -3.47
C THR A 372 -6.95 -19.24 -4.12
N ARG A 373 -7.04 -19.07 -5.43
CA ARG A 373 -6.24 -18.11 -6.18
C ARG A 373 -6.46 -16.68 -5.66
N VAL A 374 -7.70 -16.24 -5.61
CA VAL A 374 -8.04 -14.87 -5.21
C VAL A 374 -7.61 -14.59 -3.77
N LEU A 375 -7.91 -15.49 -2.82
CA LEU A 375 -7.54 -15.32 -1.41
C LEU A 375 -6.02 -15.26 -1.22
N ARG A 376 -5.26 -16.10 -1.91
CA ARG A 376 -3.80 -16.07 -1.84
C ARG A 376 -3.22 -14.79 -2.44
N HIS A 377 -3.79 -14.32 -3.54
CA HIS A 377 -3.40 -13.06 -4.19
C HIS A 377 -3.64 -11.87 -3.26
N GLU A 378 -4.85 -11.72 -2.73
CA GLU A 378 -5.20 -10.63 -1.81
C GLU A 378 -4.42 -10.72 -0.48
N TYR A 379 -4.09 -11.94 -0.03
CA TYR A 379 -3.22 -12.11 1.13
C TYR A 379 -1.81 -11.52 0.92
N VAL A 380 -1.24 -11.63 -0.29
CA VAL A 380 0.06 -11.00 -0.56
C VAL A 380 -0.02 -9.48 -0.42
N HIS A 381 -1.09 -8.86 -0.90
CA HIS A 381 -1.29 -7.42 -0.69
C HIS A 381 -1.41 -7.06 0.79
N ALA A 382 -2.11 -7.87 1.58
CA ALA A 382 -2.22 -7.66 3.02
C ALA A 382 -0.86 -7.83 3.73
N LEU A 383 -0.06 -8.82 3.34
CA LEU A 383 1.29 -9.04 3.85
C LEU A 383 2.21 -7.85 3.52
N LEU A 384 2.18 -7.38 2.28
CA LEU A 384 2.96 -6.21 1.85
C LEU A 384 2.49 -4.94 2.57
N HIS A 385 1.19 -4.75 2.75
CA HIS A 385 0.62 -3.64 3.51
C HIS A 385 1.15 -3.59 4.95
N ASP A 386 1.11 -4.72 5.67
CA ASP A 386 1.66 -4.81 7.03
C ASP A 386 3.18 -4.56 7.03
N ARG A 387 3.93 -5.16 6.09
CA ARG A 387 5.38 -4.95 5.94
C ARG A 387 5.75 -3.51 5.64
N MET A 388 4.90 -2.78 4.92
CA MET A 388 5.06 -1.37 4.58
C MET A 388 4.56 -0.42 5.67
N GLY A 389 4.05 -0.95 6.79
CA GLY A 389 3.48 -0.13 7.85
C GLY A 389 2.25 0.64 7.40
N GLY A 390 1.36 0.00 6.66
CA GLY A 390 0.14 0.61 6.12
C GLY A 390 0.34 1.49 4.88
N ARG A 391 1.55 1.60 4.36
CA ARG A 391 1.91 2.45 3.21
C ARG A 391 2.10 1.63 1.93
N LEU A 392 1.15 0.74 1.62
CA LEU A 392 1.23 -0.12 0.43
C LEU A 392 1.45 0.69 -0.87
N GLY A 393 0.88 1.89 -0.96
CA GLY A 393 1.08 2.79 -2.10
C GLY A 393 2.53 3.26 -2.33
N ALA A 394 3.46 2.99 -1.40
CA ALA A 394 4.89 3.21 -1.62
C ALA A 394 5.54 2.08 -2.45
N VAL A 395 4.86 0.94 -2.63
CA VAL A 395 5.30 -0.11 -3.56
C VAL A 395 4.73 0.22 -4.93
N PRO A 396 5.55 0.33 -5.98
CA PRO A 396 5.06 0.48 -7.35
C PRO A 396 4.02 -0.57 -7.70
N THR A 397 2.92 -0.18 -8.36
CA THR A 397 1.80 -1.10 -8.62
C THR A 397 2.24 -2.31 -9.43
N TRP A 398 3.13 -2.14 -10.42
CA TRP A 398 3.66 -3.27 -11.20
C TRP A 398 4.38 -4.31 -10.33
N LEU A 399 5.11 -3.85 -9.30
CA LEU A 399 5.81 -4.73 -8.36
C LEU A 399 4.87 -5.36 -7.34
N ASN A 400 3.90 -4.60 -6.85
CA ASN A 400 2.87 -5.08 -5.92
C ASN A 400 2.03 -6.20 -6.54
N GLU A 401 1.50 -5.98 -7.75
CA GLU A 401 0.73 -6.97 -8.49
C GLU A 401 1.60 -8.16 -8.92
N GLY A 402 2.80 -7.89 -9.44
CA GLY A 402 3.72 -8.94 -9.83
C GLY A 402 4.13 -9.84 -8.66
N LEU A 403 4.37 -9.29 -7.47
CA LEU A 403 4.63 -10.09 -6.26
C LEU A 403 3.39 -10.89 -5.84
N ALA A 404 2.20 -10.32 -5.91
CA ALA A 404 0.97 -11.03 -5.61
C ALA A 404 0.81 -12.25 -6.53
N MET A 405 1.01 -12.09 -7.83
CA MET A 405 0.95 -13.18 -8.81
C MET A 405 2.01 -14.26 -8.56
N GLN A 406 3.27 -13.88 -8.33
CA GLN A 406 4.38 -14.81 -8.14
C GLN A 406 4.29 -15.58 -6.81
N LEU A 407 3.95 -14.92 -5.72
CA LEU A 407 3.88 -15.53 -4.40
C LEU A 407 2.61 -16.38 -4.21
N ALA A 408 1.49 -15.92 -4.75
CA ALA A 408 0.24 -16.68 -4.74
C ALA A 408 0.31 -17.93 -5.63
N GLY A 409 1.17 -17.92 -6.64
CA GLY A 409 1.25 -18.97 -7.65
C GLY A 409 0.11 -18.89 -8.65
N ASP A 410 -0.25 -17.66 -9.06
CA ASP A 410 -1.29 -17.44 -10.05
C ASP A 410 -0.88 -18.00 -11.41
N PRO A 411 -1.71 -18.79 -12.09
CA PRO A 411 -1.41 -19.40 -13.38
C PRO A 411 -1.63 -18.40 -14.52
N TRP A 412 -0.87 -17.31 -14.53
CA TRP A 412 -0.89 -16.38 -15.65
C TRP A 412 0.04 -16.84 -16.77
N PRO A 413 -0.37 -16.66 -18.04
CA PRO A 413 0.50 -16.96 -19.16
C PRO A 413 1.71 -16.03 -19.18
N ASP A 414 2.86 -16.54 -19.60
CA ASP A 414 4.05 -15.72 -19.77
C ASP A 414 3.83 -14.64 -20.84
N LEU A 415 4.36 -13.44 -20.60
CA LEU A 415 4.24 -12.32 -21.55
C LEU A 415 4.79 -12.68 -22.93
N ASP A 416 5.90 -13.43 -23.01
CA ASP A 416 6.48 -13.87 -24.26
C ASP A 416 5.58 -14.89 -25.01
N GLU A 417 4.82 -15.74 -24.32
CA GLU A 417 3.84 -16.63 -24.94
C GLU A 417 2.69 -15.84 -25.58
N ILE A 418 2.19 -14.83 -24.89
CA ILE A 418 1.12 -13.94 -25.39
C ILE A 418 1.61 -13.17 -26.63
N VAL A 419 2.83 -12.63 -26.58
CA VAL A 419 3.43 -11.89 -27.71
C VAL A 419 3.61 -12.82 -28.92
N ARG A 420 4.10 -14.04 -28.72
CA ARG A 420 4.23 -15.05 -29.78
C ARG A 420 2.89 -15.42 -30.41
N GLY A 421 1.88 -15.66 -29.59
CA GLY A 421 0.55 -16.07 -30.06
C GLY A 421 -0.17 -15.00 -30.89
N ARG A 422 0.15 -13.72 -30.68
CA ARG A 422 -0.47 -12.61 -31.41
C ARG A 422 0.15 -12.29 -32.75
N GLY A 423 1.37 -12.78 -33.04
CA GLY A 423 2.07 -12.49 -34.31
C GLY A 423 2.28 -11.00 -34.63
N ARG A 424 2.16 -10.13 -33.63
CA ARG A 424 2.23 -8.67 -33.75
C ARG A 424 3.26 -8.11 -32.79
N THR A 425 3.84 -6.98 -33.16
CA THR A 425 4.66 -6.17 -32.25
C THR A 425 3.80 -5.68 -31.09
N VAL A 426 4.24 -5.94 -29.86
CA VAL A 426 3.63 -5.39 -28.65
C VAL A 426 4.54 -4.27 -28.17
N THR A 427 3.97 -3.08 -28.01
CA THR A 427 4.68 -1.96 -27.38
C THR A 427 4.47 -2.08 -25.88
N LEU A 428 5.57 -2.22 -25.14
CA LEU A 428 5.53 -2.28 -23.67
C LEU A 428 5.30 -0.91 -23.06
N ILE A 429 4.64 -0.90 -21.92
CA ILE A 429 4.44 0.32 -21.12
C ILE A 429 5.72 0.49 -20.26
N PRO A 430 6.37 1.65 -20.25
CA PRO A 430 7.51 1.87 -19.35
C PRO A 430 7.14 1.57 -17.89
N LEU A 431 7.99 0.84 -17.15
CA LEU A 431 7.72 0.45 -15.76
C LEU A 431 7.46 1.65 -14.86
N SER A 432 8.11 2.79 -15.12
CA SER A 432 7.87 4.05 -14.42
C SER A 432 6.42 4.56 -14.60
N ASN A 433 5.77 4.24 -15.73
CA ASN A 433 4.36 4.58 -15.97
C ASN A 433 3.40 3.56 -15.31
N LEU A 434 3.91 2.41 -14.89
CA LEU A 434 3.17 1.37 -14.17
C LEU A 434 3.34 1.46 -12.64
N GLU A 435 3.99 2.49 -12.12
CA GLU A 435 4.16 2.71 -10.68
C GLU A 435 2.87 3.19 -10.00
N GLY A 436 2.06 3.96 -10.71
CA GLY A 436 0.78 4.51 -10.21
C GLY A 436 -0.38 3.52 -10.29
N GLY A 437 -1.54 3.92 -9.75
CA GLY A 437 -2.73 3.07 -9.73
C GLY A 437 -3.33 2.80 -11.12
N TRP A 438 -3.82 1.59 -11.35
CA TRP A 438 -4.35 1.10 -12.63
C TRP A 438 -5.88 1.18 -12.76
N GLY A 439 -6.58 1.65 -11.73
CA GLY A 439 -8.05 1.67 -11.70
C GLY A 439 -8.73 2.40 -12.86
N ASN A 440 -8.02 3.34 -13.50
CA ASN A 440 -8.52 4.11 -14.65
C ASN A 440 -7.98 3.62 -16.00
N LEU A 441 -7.18 2.54 -16.02
CA LEU A 441 -6.69 1.98 -17.28
C LEU A 441 -7.84 1.30 -18.05
N PRO A 442 -7.90 1.47 -19.38
CA PRO A 442 -8.74 0.62 -20.22
C PRO A 442 -8.41 -0.86 -19.98
N THR A 443 -9.42 -1.73 -19.99
CA THR A 443 -9.27 -3.16 -19.67
C THR A 443 -8.11 -3.84 -20.40
N THR A 444 -7.90 -3.52 -21.68
CA THR A 444 -6.80 -4.08 -22.49
C THR A 444 -5.42 -3.64 -22.03
N LEU A 445 -5.27 -2.38 -21.58
CA LEU A 445 -4.03 -1.85 -21.03
C LEU A 445 -3.79 -2.38 -19.62
N ALA A 446 -4.85 -2.52 -18.81
CA ALA A 446 -4.74 -3.14 -17.49
C ALA A 446 -4.23 -4.58 -17.60
N GLN A 447 -4.78 -5.39 -18.52
CA GLN A 447 -4.29 -6.76 -18.75
C GLN A 447 -2.81 -6.80 -19.16
N LEU A 448 -2.37 -5.88 -20.03
CA LEU A 448 -0.97 -5.77 -20.41
C LEU A 448 -0.11 -5.38 -19.21
N ALA A 449 -0.55 -4.42 -18.41
CA ALA A 449 0.14 -3.97 -17.20
C ALA A 449 0.34 -5.13 -16.18
N TYR A 450 -0.68 -5.99 -15.99
CA TYR A 450 -0.54 -7.20 -15.16
C TYR A 450 0.50 -8.17 -15.72
N LEU A 451 0.48 -8.43 -17.03
CA LEU A 451 1.45 -9.31 -17.69
C LEU A 451 2.88 -8.75 -17.60
N GLU A 452 3.05 -7.45 -17.81
CA GLU A 452 4.35 -6.78 -17.69
C GLU A 452 4.86 -6.78 -16.25
N GLY A 453 4.01 -6.42 -15.28
CA GLY A 453 4.34 -6.45 -13.86
C GLY A 453 4.76 -7.83 -13.39
N ASN A 454 4.01 -8.86 -13.78
CA ASN A 454 4.34 -10.26 -13.50
C ASN A 454 5.71 -10.64 -14.11
N SER A 455 5.91 -10.36 -15.38
CA SER A 455 7.15 -10.69 -16.11
C SER A 455 8.38 -9.96 -15.55
N ALA A 456 8.26 -8.66 -15.26
CA ALA A 456 9.35 -7.87 -14.68
C ALA A 456 9.70 -8.33 -13.26
N THR A 457 8.68 -8.70 -12.46
CA THR A 457 8.87 -9.23 -11.11
C THR A 457 9.52 -10.61 -11.13
N LEU A 458 9.08 -11.49 -12.02
CA LEU A 458 9.72 -12.80 -12.22
C LEU A 458 11.18 -12.64 -12.63
N TYR A 459 11.47 -11.76 -13.60
CA TYR A 459 12.85 -11.46 -14.02
C TYR A 459 13.71 -10.96 -12.86
N LEU A 460 13.15 -10.08 -11.99
CA LEU A 460 13.86 -9.58 -10.83
C LEU A 460 14.19 -10.72 -9.86
N ILE A 461 13.22 -11.59 -9.57
CA ILE A 461 13.41 -12.74 -8.67
C ILE A 461 14.42 -13.74 -9.26
N ASP A 462 14.31 -14.08 -10.52
CA ASP A 462 15.17 -15.06 -11.17
C ASP A 462 16.63 -14.56 -11.30
N ARG A 463 16.79 -13.28 -11.62
CA ARG A 463 18.12 -12.70 -11.87
C ARG A 463 18.87 -12.29 -10.60
N PHE A 464 18.15 -11.78 -9.60
CA PHE A 464 18.77 -11.20 -8.41
C PHE A 464 18.42 -11.95 -7.12
N GLY A 465 17.43 -12.83 -7.16
CA GLY A 465 16.99 -13.63 -6.04
C GLY A 465 15.93 -12.95 -5.16
N MET A 466 15.15 -13.78 -4.45
CA MET A 466 14.10 -13.32 -3.53
C MET A 466 14.66 -12.46 -2.38
N GLU A 467 15.91 -12.67 -1.97
CA GLU A 467 16.54 -11.86 -0.92
C GLU A 467 16.68 -10.40 -1.36
N LYS A 468 17.19 -10.16 -2.58
CA LYS A 468 17.29 -8.81 -3.13
C LYS A 468 15.94 -8.15 -3.32
N MET A 469 14.92 -8.93 -3.70
CA MET A 469 13.54 -8.47 -3.73
C MET A 469 13.07 -7.97 -2.36
N ARG A 470 13.30 -8.74 -1.29
CA ARG A 470 12.95 -8.35 0.09
C ARG A 470 13.70 -7.10 0.56
N GLU A 471 15.00 -7.01 0.22
CA GLU A 471 15.80 -5.82 0.53
C GLU A 471 15.24 -4.57 -0.16
N LEU A 472 14.83 -4.70 -1.43
CA LEU A 472 14.23 -3.62 -2.22
C LEU A 472 12.93 -3.15 -1.57
N VAL A 473 11.99 -4.06 -1.27
CA VAL A 473 10.75 -3.74 -0.54
C VAL A 473 11.06 -3.10 0.82
N GLY A 474 12.12 -3.54 1.50
CA GLY A 474 12.60 -2.95 2.75
C GLY A 474 13.13 -1.51 2.61
N GLN A 475 13.64 -1.09 1.44
CA GLN A 475 14.00 0.31 1.20
C GLN A 475 12.76 1.16 0.88
N LEU A 476 11.84 0.62 0.08
CA LEU A 476 10.54 1.28 -0.20
C LEU A 476 9.77 1.54 1.11
N SER A 477 9.83 0.62 2.07
CA SER A 477 9.17 0.81 3.38
C SER A 477 9.79 1.95 4.21
N LYS A 478 11.02 2.36 3.91
CA LYS A 478 11.69 3.52 4.51
C LYS A 478 11.40 4.83 3.76
N GLY A 479 10.61 4.78 2.68
CA GLY A 479 10.24 5.94 1.88
C GLY A 479 11.20 6.25 0.74
N GLN A 480 12.12 5.34 0.38
CA GLN A 480 12.96 5.53 -0.81
C GLN A 480 12.11 5.35 -2.09
N SER A 481 12.50 6.08 -3.15
CA SER A 481 11.94 5.87 -4.48
C SER A 481 12.40 4.55 -5.10
N MET A 482 11.68 4.07 -6.12
CA MET A 482 12.09 2.86 -6.86
C MET A 482 13.47 3.02 -7.50
N ASP A 483 13.78 4.17 -8.10
CA ASP A 483 15.10 4.48 -8.65
C ASP A 483 16.23 4.29 -7.61
N THR A 484 16.05 4.90 -6.43
CA THR A 484 17.04 4.81 -5.36
C THR A 484 17.15 3.37 -4.83
N ALA A 485 16.03 2.72 -4.60
CA ALA A 485 16.01 1.36 -4.06
C ALA A 485 16.67 0.34 -5.02
N VAL A 486 16.43 0.44 -6.33
CA VAL A 486 17.05 -0.39 -7.37
C VAL A 486 18.56 -0.12 -7.43
N ALA A 487 18.97 1.15 -7.50
CA ALA A 487 20.38 1.52 -7.55
C ALA A 487 21.15 1.00 -6.34
N ASP A 488 20.58 1.13 -5.13
CA ASP A 488 21.23 0.73 -3.88
C ASP A 488 21.30 -0.80 -3.70
N ARG A 489 20.31 -1.55 -4.21
CA ARG A 489 20.20 -2.99 -3.93
C ARG A 489 20.62 -3.88 -5.09
N LEU A 490 20.37 -3.45 -6.31
CA LEU A 490 20.74 -4.20 -7.52
C LEU A 490 22.03 -3.69 -8.16
N PHE A 491 22.56 -2.53 -7.68
CA PHE A 491 23.78 -1.89 -8.18
C PHE A 491 23.74 -1.51 -9.66
N ILE A 492 22.54 -1.24 -10.16
CA ILE A 492 22.29 -0.74 -11.52
C ILE A 492 21.21 0.35 -11.48
N PRO A 493 21.20 1.33 -12.43
CA PRO A 493 20.10 2.26 -12.56
C PRO A 493 18.77 1.55 -12.89
N TYR A 494 17.64 2.13 -12.47
CA TYR A 494 16.32 1.56 -12.74
C TYR A 494 16.03 1.42 -14.24
N ALA A 495 16.39 2.41 -15.05
CA ALA A 495 16.28 2.32 -16.51
C ALA A 495 17.13 1.18 -17.11
N GLU A 496 18.28 0.86 -16.51
CA GLU A 496 19.11 -0.26 -16.93
C GLU A 496 18.48 -1.61 -16.54
N PHE A 497 17.81 -1.68 -15.38
CA PHE A 497 17.02 -2.85 -14.99
C PHE A 497 15.91 -3.12 -16.02
N GLU A 498 15.13 -2.10 -16.39
CA GLU A 498 14.07 -2.19 -17.38
C GLU A 498 14.62 -2.65 -18.74
N ARG A 499 15.71 -2.04 -19.21
CA ARG A 499 16.36 -2.43 -20.47
C ARG A 499 16.77 -3.91 -20.47
N ARG A 500 17.39 -4.40 -19.38
CA ARG A 500 17.82 -5.81 -19.27
C ARG A 500 16.65 -6.77 -19.23
N TRP A 501 15.54 -6.40 -18.58
CA TRP A 501 14.31 -7.17 -18.63
C TRP A 501 13.76 -7.28 -20.06
N ILE A 502 13.69 -6.18 -20.81
CA ILE A 502 13.24 -6.16 -22.21
C ILE A 502 14.18 -7.02 -23.09
N ASP A 503 15.49 -6.91 -22.91
CA ASP A 503 16.47 -7.74 -23.63
C ASP A 503 16.23 -9.24 -23.36
N HIS A 504 16.00 -9.60 -22.10
CA HIS A 504 15.66 -10.98 -21.70
C HIS A 504 14.36 -11.49 -22.36
N LEU A 505 13.31 -10.67 -22.42
CA LEU A 505 12.09 -11.00 -23.14
C LEU A 505 12.35 -11.24 -24.64
N ASN A 506 13.16 -10.39 -25.26
CA ASN A 506 13.54 -10.55 -26.67
C ASN A 506 14.34 -11.84 -26.92
N GLU A 507 15.20 -12.24 -25.99
CA GLU A 507 15.92 -13.52 -26.06
C GLU A 507 14.96 -14.71 -25.96
N LYS A 508 14.01 -14.71 -25.02
CA LYS A 508 12.97 -15.73 -24.90
C LYS A 508 12.12 -15.84 -26.17
N LEU A 509 11.76 -14.71 -26.79
CA LEU A 509 11.00 -14.68 -28.05
C LEU A 509 11.77 -15.27 -29.21
N LYS A 510 13.10 -15.13 -29.25
CA LYS A 510 13.97 -15.75 -30.27
C LYS A 510 14.13 -17.25 -30.03
N ALA A 511 14.39 -17.67 -28.80
CA ALA A 511 14.60 -19.07 -28.43
C ALA A 511 13.38 -19.98 -28.67
N GLY A 512 12.16 -19.51 -28.48
CA GLY A 512 10.94 -20.26 -28.72
C GLY A 512 10.56 -20.44 -30.20
N ARG A 513 11.45 -20.11 -31.14
CA ARG A 513 11.30 -20.30 -32.60
C ARG A 513 12.13 -21.47 -33.17
N THR A 514 13.00 -22.03 -32.37
CA THR A 514 13.79 -23.24 -32.74
C THR A 514 13.08 -24.49 -32.25
#